data_2caa92f5612c7b1c8bd0ae6fd63e10f7
#
_entry.id   2caa92f5612c7b1c8bd0ae6fd63e10f7
#
_cell.length_a   1.000
_cell.length_b   1.000
_cell.length_c   1.000
_cell.angle_alpha   90.00
_cell.angle_beta   90.00
_cell.angle_gamma   90.00
#
_symmetry.space_group_name_H-M   'P 1'
#
loop_
_entity.id
_entity.type
_entity.pdbx_description
1 polymer ?
#
loop_
_entity_poly.entity_id
_entity_poly.type
_entity_poly.pdbx_seq_one_letter_code
_entity_poly.pdbx_strand_id
1 'polypeptide(L)'
;MNKNKLILISSIALLLALSFMIQFFSPNIADPDGMYHITHAKIYKENGIFYNEFPWVQFSVIKDLKADLWYGFHLFLIPFNFFADRIFGIKLAGAVIAFLTLLMFFWALKRLKINYAIMWILMFIVSAPDVLYRLAMTRPHNLSFGLAMLALSFGFAGGAWPIFFISAIG
;
A
#
# COMPACT_ATOMS: atom_id res chain seq x y z
N MET A 1 -3.04 -29.26 13.64
CA MET A 1 -2.68 -28.26 12.59
C MET A 1 -1.23 -28.48 12.18
N ASN A 2 -0.92 -28.54 10.90
CA ASN A 2 0.46 -28.75 10.40
C ASN A 2 1.35 -27.56 10.83
N LYS A 3 2.57 -27.85 11.36
CA LYS A 3 3.54 -26.83 11.83
C LYS A 3 3.78 -25.72 10.79
N ASN A 4 3.86 -26.07 9.51
CA ASN A 4 4.07 -25.08 8.43
C ASN A 4 2.87 -24.14 8.25
N LYS A 5 1.63 -24.64 8.41
CA LYS A 5 0.43 -23.80 8.37
C LYS A 5 0.38 -22.84 9.58
N LEU A 6 0.77 -23.33 10.77
CA LEU A 6 0.83 -22.48 11.96
C LEU A 6 1.82 -21.33 11.78
N ILE A 7 3.03 -21.62 11.31
CA ILE A 7 4.07 -20.61 11.04
C ILE A 7 3.56 -19.57 10.02
N LEU A 8 2.92 -20.02 8.94
CA LEU A 8 2.37 -19.12 7.93
C LEU A 8 1.32 -18.18 8.52
N ILE A 9 0.33 -18.72 9.23
CA ILE A 9 -0.75 -17.94 9.84
C ILE A 9 -0.17 -16.94 10.85
N SER A 10 0.75 -17.38 11.73
CA SER A 10 1.39 -16.51 12.71
C SER A 10 2.20 -15.39 12.04
N SER A 11 2.89 -15.68 10.92
CA SER A 11 3.61 -14.66 10.16
C SER A 11 2.66 -13.61 9.59
N ILE A 12 1.56 -14.02 8.96
CA ILE A 12 0.57 -13.11 8.39
C ILE A 12 -0.09 -12.26 9.48
N ALA A 13 -0.46 -12.88 10.61
CA ALA A 13 -1.04 -12.17 11.75
C ALA A 13 -0.06 -11.13 12.33
N LEU A 14 1.23 -11.47 12.42
CA LEU A 14 2.27 -10.53 12.85
C LEU A 14 2.41 -9.35 11.89
N LEU A 15 2.44 -9.58 10.57
CA LEU A 15 2.51 -8.51 9.58
C LEU A 15 1.30 -7.58 9.67
N LEU A 16 0.11 -8.15 9.85
CA LEU A 16 -1.12 -7.37 10.04
C LEU A 16 -1.03 -6.50 11.31
N ALA A 17 -0.65 -7.09 12.43
CA ALA A 17 -0.49 -6.38 13.71
C ALA A 17 0.53 -5.24 13.61
N LEU A 18 1.70 -5.49 12.99
CA LEU A 18 2.73 -4.47 12.77
C LEU A 18 2.21 -3.33 11.89
N SER A 19 1.47 -3.62 10.82
CA SER A 19 0.90 -2.60 9.94
C SER A 19 -0.09 -1.70 10.68
N PHE A 20 -0.93 -2.27 11.54
CA PHE A 20 -1.81 -1.50 12.43
C PHE A 20 -1.01 -0.68 13.45
N MET A 21 0.01 -1.26 14.09
CA MET A 21 0.86 -0.54 15.03
C MET A 21 1.52 0.67 14.38
N ILE A 22 2.12 0.52 13.18
CA ILE A 22 2.77 1.61 12.45
C ILE A 22 1.80 2.79 12.24
N GLN A 23 0.55 2.52 11.88
CA GLN A 23 -0.44 3.56 11.59
C GLN A 23 -1.09 4.17 12.83
N PHE A 24 -1.32 3.40 13.87
CA PHE A 24 -2.11 3.82 15.03
C PHE A 24 -1.26 4.16 16.25
N PHE A 25 0.07 4.02 16.18
CA PHE A 25 0.98 4.40 17.26
C PHE A 25 0.91 5.91 17.58
N SER A 26 0.78 6.75 16.57
CA SER A 26 0.59 8.20 16.71
C SER A 26 -0.88 8.58 16.48
N PRO A 27 -1.45 9.57 17.17
CA PRO A 27 -2.78 10.10 16.88
C PRO A 27 -2.82 10.82 15.51
N ASN A 28 -1.69 11.36 15.06
CA ASN A 28 -1.58 12.12 13.81
C ASN A 28 -1.37 11.20 12.60
N ILE A 29 -1.64 11.74 11.41
CA ILE A 29 -1.23 11.12 10.14
C ILE A 29 0.25 11.42 9.89
N ALA A 30 0.96 10.46 9.30
CA ALA A 30 2.40 10.60 9.05
C ALA A 30 2.70 11.59 7.91
N ASP A 31 1.75 11.82 7.02
CA ASP A 31 1.99 12.51 5.77
C ASP A 31 0.74 13.29 5.30
N PRO A 32 0.86 14.61 5.01
CA PRO A 32 -0.26 15.44 4.57
C PRO A 32 -0.86 14.98 3.22
N ASP A 33 -0.08 14.32 2.35
CA ASP A 33 -0.57 13.83 1.07
C ASP A 33 -1.65 12.74 1.22
N GLY A 34 -1.70 12.04 2.36
CA GLY A 34 -2.80 11.15 2.69
C GLY A 34 -4.16 11.86 2.67
N MET A 35 -4.22 13.14 3.11
CA MET A 35 -5.45 13.95 3.03
C MET A 35 -5.82 14.29 1.58
N TYR A 36 -4.83 14.59 0.74
CA TYR A 36 -5.05 14.81 -0.69
C TYR A 36 -5.66 13.56 -1.34
N HIS A 37 -5.02 12.41 -1.17
CA HIS A 37 -5.46 11.17 -1.79
C HIS A 37 -6.85 10.72 -1.33
N ILE A 38 -7.16 10.80 -0.03
CA ILE A 38 -8.49 10.40 0.47
C ILE A 38 -9.58 11.39 0.02
N THR A 39 -9.25 12.68 -0.11
CA THR A 39 -10.18 13.70 -0.61
C THR A 39 -10.46 13.49 -2.10
N HIS A 40 -9.44 13.14 -2.89
CA HIS A 40 -9.60 12.79 -4.30
C HIS A 40 -10.52 11.55 -4.47
N ALA A 41 -10.28 10.51 -3.68
CA ALA A 41 -11.14 9.32 -3.66
C ALA A 41 -12.59 9.65 -3.24
N LYS A 42 -12.79 10.65 -2.36
CA LYS A 42 -14.13 11.13 -1.99
C LYS A 42 -14.87 11.72 -3.21
N ILE A 43 -14.19 12.47 -4.07
CA ILE A 43 -14.80 13.02 -5.28
C ILE A 43 -15.29 11.90 -6.20
N TYR A 44 -14.50 10.87 -6.42
CA TYR A 44 -14.94 9.71 -7.20
C TYR A 44 -16.13 9.00 -6.58
N LYS A 45 -16.18 8.91 -5.24
CA LYS A 45 -17.32 8.35 -4.53
C LYS A 45 -18.60 9.16 -4.75
N GLU A 46 -18.50 10.50 -4.79
CA GLU A 46 -19.66 11.41 -4.87
C GLU A 46 -20.12 11.68 -6.30
N ASN A 47 -19.20 11.78 -7.26
CA ASN A 47 -19.47 12.19 -8.63
C ASN A 47 -19.31 11.07 -9.67
N GLY A 48 -18.87 9.88 -9.25
CA GLY A 48 -18.62 8.73 -10.12
C GLY A 48 -17.16 8.60 -10.54
N ILE A 49 -16.78 7.36 -10.87
CA ILE A 49 -15.39 6.99 -11.12
C ILE A 49 -14.77 7.62 -12.39
N PHE A 50 -15.60 8.12 -13.30
CA PHE A 50 -15.14 8.78 -14.53
C PHE A 50 -15.12 10.30 -14.43
N TYR A 51 -15.35 10.85 -13.23
CA TYR A 51 -15.28 12.28 -13.00
C TYR A 51 -13.85 12.79 -13.19
N ASN A 52 -13.69 13.92 -13.92
CA ASN A 52 -12.40 14.45 -14.33
C ASN A 52 -12.19 15.92 -13.99
N GLU A 53 -13.03 16.51 -13.14
CA GLU A 53 -12.84 17.87 -12.66
C GLU A 53 -12.27 17.87 -11.24
N PHE A 54 -11.13 18.57 -11.06
CA PHE A 54 -10.39 18.57 -9.79
C PHE A 54 -10.18 20.01 -9.30
N PRO A 55 -11.16 20.60 -8.60
CA PRO A 55 -11.19 22.02 -8.29
C PRO A 55 -10.04 22.50 -7.39
N TRP A 56 -9.43 21.61 -6.61
CA TRP A 56 -8.32 21.98 -5.72
C TRP A 56 -6.95 22.03 -6.39
N VAL A 57 -6.81 21.56 -7.60
CA VAL A 57 -5.52 21.61 -8.34
C VAL A 57 -5.42 22.84 -9.25
N GLN A 58 -6.18 23.88 -8.96
CA GLN A 58 -6.30 25.08 -9.82
C GLN A 58 -4.98 25.79 -10.11
N PHE A 59 -3.95 25.61 -9.27
CA PHE A 59 -2.60 26.16 -9.47
C PHE A 59 -1.59 25.11 -9.94
N SER A 60 -2.03 23.92 -10.30
CA SER A 60 -1.19 22.83 -10.77
C SER A 60 -1.37 22.59 -12.27
N VAL A 61 -0.30 22.14 -12.93
CA VAL A 61 -0.37 21.64 -14.32
C VAL A 61 -1.37 20.48 -14.48
N ILE A 62 -1.71 19.78 -13.41
CA ILE A 62 -2.69 18.69 -13.40
C ILE A 62 -4.10 19.20 -13.76
N LYS A 63 -4.41 20.45 -13.44
CA LYS A 63 -5.70 21.08 -13.80
C LYS A 63 -6.02 20.96 -15.29
N ASP A 64 -5.01 21.20 -16.13
CA ASP A 64 -5.19 21.23 -17.58
C ASP A 64 -5.15 19.83 -18.20
N LEU A 65 -4.54 18.87 -17.50
CA LEU A 65 -4.44 17.48 -17.95
C LEU A 65 -5.77 16.75 -17.92
N LYS A 66 -6.74 17.18 -17.08
CA LYS A 66 -8.03 16.48 -16.85
C LYS A 66 -7.87 14.98 -16.60
N ALA A 67 -6.74 14.60 -16.05
CA ALA A 67 -6.34 13.22 -15.81
C ALA A 67 -5.77 13.08 -14.40
N ASP A 68 -6.14 12.00 -13.73
CA ASP A 68 -5.62 11.64 -12.42
C ASP A 68 -4.41 10.72 -12.58
N LEU A 69 -3.25 11.18 -12.13
CA LEU A 69 -1.99 10.44 -12.20
C LEU A 69 -2.00 9.18 -11.31
N TRP A 70 -2.83 9.15 -10.28
CA TRP A 70 -2.95 8.05 -9.32
C TRP A 70 -4.35 7.42 -9.32
N TYR A 71 -5.01 7.40 -10.48
CA TYR A 71 -6.40 6.99 -10.64
C TYR A 71 -6.71 5.66 -9.94
N GLY A 72 -5.96 4.60 -10.24
CA GLY A 72 -6.15 3.29 -9.63
C GLY A 72 -6.01 3.31 -8.10
N PHE A 73 -5.07 4.11 -7.59
CA PHE A 73 -4.86 4.29 -6.16
C PHE A 73 -6.03 5.03 -5.51
N HIS A 74 -6.54 6.08 -6.13
CA HIS A 74 -7.70 6.81 -5.62
C HIS A 74 -8.98 5.95 -5.63
N LEU A 75 -9.17 5.10 -6.64
CA LEU A 75 -10.28 4.12 -6.65
C LEU A 75 -10.13 3.11 -5.49
N PHE A 76 -8.92 2.63 -5.22
CA PHE A 76 -8.64 1.76 -4.08
C PHE A 76 -8.99 2.43 -2.75
N LEU A 77 -8.87 3.75 -2.64
CA LEU A 77 -9.18 4.49 -1.41
C LEU A 77 -10.67 4.77 -1.20
N ILE A 78 -11.55 4.56 -2.18
CA ILE A 78 -13.00 4.84 -2.06
C ILE A 78 -13.63 4.18 -0.83
N PRO A 79 -13.38 2.89 -0.52
CA PRO A 79 -13.98 2.23 0.65
C PRO A 79 -13.66 2.91 1.98
N PHE A 80 -12.50 3.55 2.08
CA PHE A 80 -12.06 4.21 3.32
C PHE A 80 -12.73 5.56 3.54
N ASN A 81 -13.48 6.08 2.56
CA ASN A 81 -14.33 7.27 2.67
C ASN A 81 -15.74 6.98 3.24
N PHE A 82 -16.05 5.74 3.61
CA PHE A 82 -17.31 5.41 4.28
C PHE A 82 -17.26 5.64 5.80
N PHE A 83 -16.07 5.85 6.36
CA PHE A 83 -15.90 6.19 7.77
C PHE A 83 -16.19 7.68 7.99
N ALA A 84 -16.95 8.00 9.07
CA ALA A 84 -17.26 9.39 9.45
C ALA A 84 -16.00 10.17 9.82
N ASP A 85 -15.06 9.53 10.53
CA ASP A 85 -13.75 10.10 10.84
C ASP A 85 -12.78 9.85 9.68
N ARG A 86 -12.39 10.95 9.00
CA ARG A 86 -11.45 10.90 7.88
C ARG A 86 -10.05 10.46 8.30
N ILE A 87 -9.60 10.88 9.49
CA ILE A 87 -8.28 10.50 10.01
C ILE A 87 -8.23 9.00 10.22
N PHE A 88 -9.27 8.44 10.81
CA PHE A 88 -9.41 6.99 10.95
C PHE A 88 -9.41 6.29 9.57
N GLY A 89 -10.18 6.80 8.60
CA GLY A 89 -10.22 6.26 7.24
C GLY A 89 -8.84 6.23 6.58
N ILE A 90 -8.07 7.35 6.67
CA ILE A 90 -6.71 7.44 6.13
C ILE A 90 -5.78 6.43 6.81
N LYS A 91 -5.82 6.34 8.13
CA LYS A 91 -4.98 5.41 8.89
C LYS A 91 -5.30 3.96 8.59
N LEU A 92 -6.58 3.64 8.45
CA LEU A 92 -7.00 2.30 8.08
C LEU A 92 -6.53 1.95 6.66
N ALA A 93 -6.65 2.89 5.70
CA ALA A 93 -6.10 2.73 4.37
C ALA A 93 -4.59 2.51 4.41
N GLY A 94 -3.85 3.33 5.16
CA GLY A 94 -2.40 3.18 5.37
C GLY A 94 -2.04 1.82 5.99
N ALA A 95 -2.80 1.33 6.97
CA ALA A 95 -2.58 0.02 7.57
C ALA A 95 -2.78 -1.11 6.55
N VAL A 96 -3.82 -1.03 5.72
CA VAL A 96 -4.05 -2.01 4.65
C VAL A 96 -2.95 -1.94 3.59
N ILE A 97 -2.52 -0.74 3.18
CA ILE A 97 -1.43 -0.55 2.22
C ILE A 97 -0.12 -1.14 2.77
N ALA A 98 0.25 -0.78 4.00
CA ALA A 98 1.45 -1.33 4.64
C ALA A 98 1.39 -2.86 4.75
N PHE A 99 0.24 -3.40 5.17
CA PHE A 99 0.03 -4.84 5.23
C PHE A 99 0.20 -5.53 3.87
N LEU A 100 -0.44 -5.01 2.82
CA LEU A 100 -0.31 -5.56 1.47
C LEU A 100 1.14 -5.49 0.97
N THR A 101 1.83 -4.38 1.21
CA THR A 101 3.25 -4.20 0.85
C THR A 101 4.13 -5.25 1.54
N LEU A 102 4.00 -5.40 2.85
CA LEU A 102 4.77 -6.37 3.62
C LEU A 102 4.40 -7.82 3.27
N LEU A 103 3.12 -8.08 2.97
CA LEU A 103 2.65 -9.39 2.53
C LEU A 103 3.22 -9.76 1.15
N MET A 104 3.23 -8.84 0.20
CA MET A 104 3.85 -9.04 -1.13
C MET A 104 5.35 -9.30 -0.98
N PHE A 105 6.03 -8.55 -0.12
CA PHE A 105 7.44 -8.79 0.15
C PHE A 105 7.67 -10.17 0.81
N PHE A 106 6.82 -10.55 1.77
CA PHE A 106 6.86 -11.89 2.38
C PHE A 106 6.71 -13.00 1.33
N TRP A 107 5.73 -12.87 0.42
CA TRP A 107 5.53 -13.85 -0.64
C TRP A 107 6.69 -13.86 -1.63
N ALA A 108 7.29 -12.71 -1.96
CA ALA A 108 8.49 -12.63 -2.78
C ALA A 108 9.65 -13.46 -2.18
N LEU A 109 9.93 -13.27 -0.89
CA LEU A 109 10.98 -14.02 -0.19
C LEU A 109 10.66 -15.53 -0.14
N LYS A 110 9.39 -15.89 0.12
CA LYS A 110 8.96 -17.30 0.13
C LYS A 110 9.10 -17.95 -1.24
N ARG A 111 8.75 -17.23 -2.31
CA ARG A 111 8.89 -17.70 -3.69
C ARG A 111 10.36 -17.93 -4.07
N LEU A 112 11.25 -17.06 -3.64
CA LEU A 112 12.70 -17.19 -3.81
C LEU A 112 13.33 -18.27 -2.89
N LYS A 113 12.48 -18.98 -2.11
CA LYS A 113 12.92 -20.02 -1.16
C LYS A 113 13.88 -19.50 -0.09
N ILE A 114 13.80 -18.20 0.24
CA ILE A 114 14.61 -17.60 1.31
C ILE A 114 14.08 -18.09 2.65
N ASN A 115 14.97 -18.69 3.43
CA ASN A 115 14.65 -19.13 4.78
C ASN A 115 14.42 -17.93 5.71
N TYR A 116 13.62 -18.12 6.74
CA TYR A 116 13.33 -17.09 7.75
C TYR A 116 12.77 -15.77 7.16
N ALA A 117 11.93 -15.85 6.12
CA ALA A 117 11.37 -14.69 5.42
C ALA A 117 10.83 -13.60 6.37
N ILE A 118 10.18 -13.98 7.47
CA ILE A 118 9.66 -13.02 8.46
C ILE A 118 10.77 -12.23 9.15
N MET A 119 11.91 -12.85 9.43
CA MET A 119 13.06 -12.16 10.04
C MET A 119 13.61 -11.08 9.11
N TRP A 120 13.73 -11.37 7.82
CA TRP A 120 14.17 -10.40 6.83
C TRP A 120 13.25 -9.19 6.74
N ILE A 121 11.93 -9.41 6.84
CA ILE A 121 10.96 -8.32 6.86
C ILE A 121 11.09 -7.49 8.13
N LEU A 122 11.24 -8.12 9.29
CA LEU A 122 11.46 -7.39 10.54
C LEU A 122 12.76 -6.56 10.48
N MET A 123 13.84 -7.14 9.96
CA MET A 123 15.08 -6.40 9.74
C MET A 123 14.89 -5.24 8.76
N PHE A 124 14.14 -5.43 7.69
CA PHE A 124 13.80 -4.36 6.74
C PHE A 124 13.05 -3.22 7.42
N ILE A 125 12.02 -3.53 8.22
CA ILE A 125 11.22 -2.51 8.92
C ILE A 125 12.10 -1.66 9.86
N VAL A 126 13.05 -2.26 10.55
CA VAL A 126 13.91 -1.56 11.52
C VAL A 126 15.23 -1.07 10.93
N SER A 127 15.50 -1.31 9.64
CA SER A 127 16.78 -0.98 9.00
C SER A 127 17.08 0.51 8.98
N ALA A 128 16.03 1.34 8.85
CA ALA A 128 16.18 2.79 8.87
C ALA A 128 14.85 3.45 9.30
N PRO A 129 14.90 4.60 10.00
CA PRO A 129 13.70 5.38 10.34
C PRO A 129 12.87 5.77 9.12
N ASP A 130 13.52 6.01 7.97
CA ASP A 130 12.85 6.34 6.71
C ASP A 130 11.95 5.21 6.20
N VAL A 131 12.32 3.96 6.41
CA VAL A 131 11.49 2.79 6.05
C VAL A 131 10.19 2.79 6.86
N LEU A 132 10.26 3.00 8.18
CA LEU A 132 9.09 3.10 9.04
C LEU A 132 8.20 4.28 8.64
N TYR A 133 8.81 5.44 8.38
CA TYR A 133 8.10 6.63 7.93
C TYR A 133 7.37 6.39 6.61
N ARG A 134 8.04 5.79 5.62
CA ARG A 134 7.42 5.44 4.34
C ARG A 134 6.27 4.45 4.49
N LEU A 135 6.43 3.41 5.30
CA LEU A 135 5.34 2.47 5.59
C LEU A 135 4.15 3.13 6.30
N ALA A 136 4.39 4.20 7.05
CA ALA A 136 3.33 4.98 7.68
C ALA A 136 2.60 5.93 6.73
N MET A 137 3.14 6.23 5.54
CA MET A 137 2.49 7.07 4.54
C MET A 137 1.36 6.34 3.82
N THR A 138 0.24 7.02 3.61
CA THR A 138 -0.86 6.54 2.75
C THR A 138 -0.62 7.00 1.32
N ARG A 139 0.34 6.37 0.65
CA ARG A 139 0.80 6.74 -0.70
C ARG A 139 0.86 5.54 -1.66
N PRO A 140 0.69 5.77 -2.98
CA PRO A 140 0.73 4.71 -3.99
C PRO A 140 2.08 3.99 -4.07
N HIS A 141 3.20 4.69 -3.83
CA HIS A 141 4.54 4.11 -3.95
C HIS A 141 4.79 2.92 -3.01
N ASN A 142 4.10 2.83 -1.87
CA ASN A 142 4.21 1.67 -0.99
C ASN A 142 3.69 0.40 -1.68
N LEU A 143 2.53 0.49 -2.35
CA LEU A 143 2.00 -0.63 -3.15
C LEU A 143 2.92 -0.96 -4.33
N SER A 144 3.42 0.06 -5.03
CA SER A 144 4.35 -0.11 -6.14
C SER A 144 5.64 -0.82 -5.69
N PHE A 145 6.17 -0.50 -4.51
CA PHE A 145 7.32 -1.21 -3.94
C PHE A 145 7.01 -2.70 -3.70
N GLY A 146 5.88 -3.02 -3.07
CA GLY A 146 5.45 -4.40 -2.84
C GLY A 146 5.28 -5.18 -4.15
N LEU A 147 4.63 -4.57 -5.15
CA LEU A 147 4.46 -5.14 -6.48
C LEU A 147 5.80 -5.37 -7.18
N ALA A 148 6.73 -4.42 -7.09
CA ALA A 148 8.07 -4.54 -7.66
C ALA A 148 8.84 -5.72 -7.04
N MET A 149 8.82 -5.88 -5.71
CA MET A 149 9.44 -7.02 -5.03
C MET A 149 8.84 -8.35 -5.50
N LEU A 150 7.53 -8.39 -5.63
CA LEU A 150 6.83 -9.59 -6.10
C LEU A 150 7.19 -9.87 -7.57
N ALA A 151 7.18 -8.86 -8.45
CA ALA A 151 7.57 -8.99 -9.86
C ALA A 151 8.99 -9.52 -10.02
N LEU A 152 9.96 -8.95 -9.29
CA LEU A 152 11.35 -9.42 -9.26
C LEU A 152 11.43 -10.90 -8.86
N SER A 153 10.65 -11.31 -7.86
CA SER A 153 10.63 -12.72 -7.44
C SER A 153 10.16 -13.68 -8.54
N PHE A 154 9.24 -13.25 -9.39
CA PHE A 154 8.81 -14.01 -10.56
C PHE A 154 9.91 -14.07 -11.63
N GLY A 155 10.61 -12.96 -11.87
CA GLY A 155 11.75 -12.91 -12.80
C GLY A 155 12.84 -13.89 -12.41
N PHE A 156 13.29 -13.84 -11.19
CA PHE A 156 14.34 -14.72 -10.69
C PHE A 156 13.92 -16.21 -10.56
N ALA A 157 12.63 -16.48 -10.36
CA ALA A 157 12.10 -17.85 -10.29
C ALA A 157 11.63 -18.41 -11.65
N GLY A 158 11.87 -17.70 -12.76
CA GLY A 158 11.59 -18.18 -14.12
C GLY A 158 10.14 -18.03 -14.60
N GLY A 159 9.40 -17.04 -14.10
CA GLY A 159 8.02 -16.75 -14.52
C GLY A 159 7.90 -15.42 -15.26
N ALA A 160 7.79 -15.43 -16.60
CA ALA A 160 7.70 -14.19 -17.39
C ALA A 160 6.30 -13.54 -17.36
N TRP A 161 5.22 -14.31 -17.46
CA TRP A 161 3.87 -13.81 -17.55
C TRP A 161 3.39 -12.98 -16.34
N PRO A 162 3.63 -13.40 -15.08
CA PRO A 162 3.23 -12.59 -13.95
C PRO A 162 3.92 -11.23 -13.88
N ILE A 163 5.15 -11.12 -14.41
CA ILE A 163 5.89 -9.85 -14.44
C ILE A 163 5.14 -8.83 -15.31
N PHE A 164 4.68 -9.27 -16.49
CA PHE A 164 3.93 -8.40 -17.40
C PHE A 164 2.66 -7.85 -16.74
N PHE A 165 1.85 -8.69 -16.09
CA PHE A 165 0.63 -8.24 -15.41
C PHE A 165 0.93 -7.32 -14.21
N ILE A 166 1.94 -7.63 -13.41
CA ILE A 166 2.30 -6.83 -12.24
C ILE A 166 2.82 -5.45 -12.66
N SER A 167 3.64 -5.38 -13.73
CA SER A 167 4.17 -4.12 -14.24
C SER A 167 3.12 -3.25 -14.94
N ALA A 168 2.00 -3.82 -15.40
CA ALA A 168 0.90 -3.07 -15.99
C ALA A 168 -0.03 -2.41 -14.95
N ILE A 169 0.04 -2.83 -13.67
CA ILE A 169 -0.80 -2.34 -12.58
C ILE A 169 -0.04 -1.29 -11.73
N GLY A 170 1.28 -1.38 -11.66
CA GLY A 170 2.14 -0.48 -10.86
C GLY A 170 2.66 0.68 -11.62
#